data_992b9922c303aaf4ef3d3f7873ff4b97
#
_entry.id   992b9922c303aaf4ef3d3f7873ff4b97
#
_cell.length_a   1.000
_cell.length_b   1.000
_cell.length_c   1.000
_cell.angle_alpha   90.00
_cell.angle_beta   90.00
_cell.angle_gamma   90.00
#
_symmetry.space_group_name_H-M   'P 1'
#
loop_
_entity.id
_entity.type
_entity.pdbx_description
1 polymer ?
#
loop_
_entity_poly.entity_id
_entity_poly.type
_entity_poly.pdbx_seq_one_letter_code
_entity_poly.pdbx_strand_id
1 'polypeptide(L)'
;MSGAIKRAFVVGMGEVGRRLAAALTAAGVEVGPVTRGSGWEHLSAAGDAIVLVCVREEALAAVVSRVGHLGDERLVFVQNGWVRPLLADVPACTRGLIWFTSKGEFFRELRASVFSGPAAAAVAEALDQGGIGATAWDPTAFAGAEAEKMGFNCVVGLPLAVHGVSLEEYLRRYAAEAEAVFSEAVGVTARALGGAPSERWWPEFLRVTEPIGWVRASAPKALEYRNGAVVRLAGTVGMTAPVNESLLAAAELPT
;
A
#
# COMPACT_ATOMS: atom_id res chain seq x y z
N MET A 1 -12.89 -18.12 1.71
CA MET A 1 -14.31 -17.71 1.90
C MET A 1 -14.94 -17.51 0.53
N SER A 2 -15.96 -18.29 0.20
CA SER A 2 -16.67 -18.24 -1.09
C SER A 2 -18.10 -17.72 -0.84
N GLY A 3 -18.22 -16.40 -0.64
CA GLY A 3 -19.52 -15.77 -0.44
C GLY A 3 -19.39 -14.25 -0.32
N ALA A 4 -20.48 -13.53 -0.62
CA ALA A 4 -20.52 -12.09 -0.50
C ALA A 4 -20.26 -11.62 0.95
N ILE A 5 -19.49 -10.56 1.11
CA ILE A 5 -19.26 -9.93 2.42
C ILE A 5 -20.57 -9.27 2.87
N LYS A 6 -21.06 -9.65 4.05
CA LYS A 6 -22.26 -9.02 4.65
C LYS A 6 -21.90 -7.89 5.61
N ARG A 7 -20.80 -8.05 6.33
CA ARG A 7 -20.33 -7.09 7.34
C ARG A 7 -18.82 -6.92 7.28
N ALA A 8 -18.36 -5.70 7.44
CA ALA A 8 -16.96 -5.35 7.54
C ALA A 8 -16.70 -4.32 8.65
N PHE A 9 -15.56 -4.40 9.31
CA PHE A 9 -15.05 -3.36 10.19
C PHE A 9 -13.86 -2.68 9.51
N VAL A 10 -13.85 -1.34 9.52
CA VAL A 10 -12.73 -0.56 8.98
C VAL A 10 -11.96 0.09 10.11
N VAL A 11 -10.76 -0.42 10.35
CA VAL A 11 -9.84 0.07 11.37
C VAL A 11 -8.98 1.18 10.78
N GLY A 12 -9.21 2.42 11.24
CA GLY A 12 -8.52 3.61 10.73
C GLY A 12 -9.32 4.33 9.64
N MET A 13 -10.03 5.38 10.05
CA MET A 13 -10.89 6.22 9.19
C MET A 13 -10.15 7.43 8.61
N GLY A 14 -8.92 7.20 8.10
CA GLY A 14 -8.17 8.17 7.28
C GLY A 14 -8.72 8.26 5.85
N GLU A 15 -7.99 8.90 4.93
CA GLU A 15 -8.43 9.09 3.53
C GLU A 15 -8.77 7.75 2.85
N VAL A 16 -7.88 6.75 2.97
CA VAL A 16 -8.11 5.43 2.39
C VAL A 16 -9.27 4.72 3.06
N GLY A 17 -9.29 4.67 4.41
CA GLY A 17 -10.34 3.97 5.15
C GLY A 17 -11.74 4.50 4.89
N ARG A 18 -11.92 5.83 4.81
CA ARG A 18 -13.22 6.44 4.48
C ARG A 18 -13.69 6.06 3.07
N ARG A 19 -12.78 6.05 2.08
CA ARG A 19 -13.13 5.70 0.69
C ARG A 19 -13.53 4.23 0.58
N LEU A 20 -12.76 3.33 1.19
CA LEU A 20 -13.08 1.90 1.19
C LEU A 20 -14.38 1.61 1.97
N ALA A 21 -14.59 2.26 3.11
CA ALA A 21 -15.82 2.14 3.87
C ALA A 21 -17.05 2.60 3.05
N ALA A 22 -16.94 3.73 2.36
CA ALA A 22 -18.03 4.24 1.51
C ALA A 22 -18.34 3.28 0.35
N ALA A 23 -17.32 2.74 -0.32
CA ALA A 23 -17.50 1.75 -1.38
C ALA A 23 -18.17 0.46 -0.86
N LEU A 24 -17.69 -0.10 0.25
CA LEU A 24 -18.31 -1.27 0.86
C LEU A 24 -19.77 -1.01 1.22
N THR A 25 -20.08 0.17 1.79
CA THR A 25 -21.47 0.55 2.11
C THR A 25 -22.33 0.65 0.84
N ALA A 26 -21.80 1.23 -0.24
CA ALA A 26 -22.49 1.33 -1.53
C ALA A 26 -22.77 -0.06 -2.15
N ALA A 27 -21.93 -1.05 -1.89
CA ALA A 27 -22.12 -2.45 -2.26
C ALA A 27 -23.08 -3.22 -1.33
N GLY A 28 -23.72 -2.55 -0.35
CA GLY A 28 -24.65 -3.17 0.58
C GLY A 28 -24.02 -3.88 1.76
N VAL A 29 -22.73 -3.71 2.01
CA VAL A 29 -22.03 -4.26 3.17
C VAL A 29 -22.34 -3.40 4.40
N GLU A 30 -22.68 -4.02 5.53
CA GLU A 30 -22.77 -3.33 6.82
C GLU A 30 -21.37 -2.96 7.31
N VAL A 31 -21.04 -1.65 7.41
CA VAL A 31 -19.70 -1.19 7.76
C VAL A 31 -19.66 -0.57 9.15
N GLY A 32 -18.84 -1.14 10.04
CA GLY A 32 -18.53 -0.60 11.37
C GLY A 32 -17.18 0.12 11.38
N PRO A 33 -17.11 1.45 11.63
CA PRO A 33 -15.83 2.13 11.77
C PRO A 33 -15.18 1.81 13.13
N VAL A 34 -13.87 1.55 13.12
CA VAL A 34 -13.06 1.36 14.34
C VAL A 34 -12.00 2.46 14.40
N THR A 35 -12.06 3.28 15.44
CA THR A 35 -11.14 4.40 15.68
C THR A 35 -10.42 4.24 17.02
N ARG A 36 -9.53 5.17 17.36
CA ARG A 36 -8.81 5.13 18.64
C ARG A 36 -9.73 5.20 19.86
N GLY A 37 -10.89 5.86 19.73
CA GLY A 37 -11.89 6.00 20.79
C GLY A 37 -12.96 4.90 20.80
N SER A 38 -12.94 3.97 19.81
CA SER A 38 -13.90 2.86 19.77
C SER A 38 -13.39 1.71 20.64
N GLY A 39 -14.30 0.99 21.29
CA GLY A 39 -13.98 -0.32 21.87
C GLY A 39 -13.62 -1.31 20.75
N TRP A 40 -12.68 -2.20 21.02
CA TRP A 40 -12.23 -3.25 20.09
C TRP A 40 -12.90 -4.59 20.33
N GLU A 41 -13.59 -4.72 21.46
CA GLU A 41 -14.20 -5.96 21.97
C GLU A 41 -15.27 -6.49 21.03
N HIS A 42 -15.97 -5.58 20.34
CA HIS A 42 -17.02 -5.97 19.39
C HIS A 42 -16.48 -6.67 18.14
N LEU A 43 -15.18 -6.53 17.81
CA LEU A 43 -14.56 -7.24 16.70
C LEU A 43 -14.51 -8.75 16.96
N SER A 44 -14.27 -9.16 18.20
CA SER A 44 -14.24 -10.57 18.58
C SER A 44 -15.63 -11.23 18.49
N ALA A 45 -16.69 -10.46 18.77
CA ALA A 45 -18.08 -10.93 18.71
C ALA A 45 -18.68 -10.88 17.29
N ALA A 46 -17.96 -10.36 16.32
CA ALA A 46 -18.49 -10.09 14.98
C ALA A 46 -18.50 -11.31 14.03
N GLY A 47 -18.23 -12.51 14.53
CA GLY A 47 -18.31 -13.76 13.75
C GLY A 47 -17.35 -13.75 12.54
N ASP A 48 -17.90 -13.88 11.34
CA ASP A 48 -17.18 -13.95 10.07
C ASP A 48 -16.96 -12.59 9.38
N ALA A 49 -17.26 -11.49 10.05
CA ALA A 49 -17.05 -10.15 9.50
C ALA A 49 -15.58 -9.89 9.13
N ILE A 50 -15.35 -9.25 7.99
CA ILE A 50 -14.01 -8.84 7.55
C ILE A 50 -13.53 -7.66 8.39
N VAL A 51 -12.25 -7.65 8.73
CA VAL A 51 -11.57 -6.54 9.42
C VAL A 51 -10.57 -5.90 8.47
N LEU A 52 -10.93 -4.77 7.87
CA LEU A 52 -10.12 -4.03 6.92
C LEU A 52 -9.25 -3.00 7.66
N VAL A 53 -7.95 -3.23 7.69
CA VAL A 53 -6.99 -2.39 8.42
C VAL A 53 -6.41 -1.32 7.49
N CYS A 54 -6.76 -0.05 7.75
CA CYS A 54 -6.41 1.13 6.94
C CYS A 54 -5.59 2.17 7.74
N VAL A 55 -4.92 1.76 8.81
CA VAL A 55 -4.05 2.64 9.58
C VAL A 55 -2.73 2.92 8.84
N ARG A 56 -1.99 3.93 9.29
CA ARG A 56 -0.64 4.17 8.78
C ARG A 56 0.30 3.04 9.19
N GLU A 57 1.39 2.92 8.46
CA GLU A 57 2.43 1.91 8.66
C GLU A 57 2.98 1.92 10.10
N GLU A 58 3.21 3.11 10.69
CA GLU A 58 3.76 3.27 12.04
C GLU A 58 2.81 2.74 13.16
N ALA A 59 1.50 2.71 12.87
CA ALA A 59 0.51 2.19 13.81
C ALA A 59 0.22 0.70 13.62
N LEU A 60 0.75 0.07 12.58
CA LEU A 60 0.35 -1.26 12.14
C LEU A 60 0.69 -2.34 13.19
N ALA A 61 1.89 -2.34 13.76
CA ALA A 61 2.29 -3.32 14.76
C ALA A 61 1.33 -3.33 15.98
N ALA A 62 0.95 -2.14 16.48
CA ALA A 62 0.02 -2.02 17.59
C ALA A 62 -1.41 -2.48 17.22
N VAL A 63 -1.81 -2.36 15.96
CA VAL A 63 -3.10 -2.87 15.48
C VAL A 63 -3.05 -4.39 15.33
N VAL A 64 -2.00 -4.94 14.72
CA VAL A 64 -1.81 -6.40 14.56
C VAL A 64 -1.89 -7.11 15.91
N SER A 65 -1.23 -6.59 16.94
CA SER A 65 -1.30 -7.17 18.29
C SER A 65 -2.73 -7.19 18.89
N ARG A 66 -3.63 -6.32 18.41
CA ARG A 66 -5.04 -6.26 18.86
C ARG A 66 -5.97 -7.14 18.03
N VAL A 67 -5.67 -7.35 16.75
CA VAL A 67 -6.60 -8.05 15.83
C VAL A 67 -6.10 -9.44 15.43
N GLY A 68 -4.84 -9.79 15.64
CA GLY A 68 -4.24 -11.06 15.21
C GLY A 68 -4.98 -12.30 15.72
N HIS A 69 -5.61 -12.21 16.87
CA HIS A 69 -6.41 -13.31 17.44
C HIS A 69 -7.74 -13.59 16.74
N LEU A 70 -8.16 -12.70 15.78
CA LEU A 70 -9.45 -12.82 15.10
C LEU A 70 -9.48 -13.88 13.99
N GLY A 71 -8.31 -14.42 13.61
CA GLY A 71 -8.14 -15.35 12.50
C GLY A 71 -7.71 -14.65 11.22
N ASP A 72 -6.70 -15.19 10.58
CA ASP A 72 -6.04 -14.58 9.40
C ASP A 72 -6.99 -14.38 8.23
N GLU A 73 -7.95 -15.30 8.04
CA GLU A 73 -8.93 -15.25 6.94
C GLU A 73 -9.86 -14.03 7.00
N ARG A 74 -9.98 -13.40 8.17
CA ARG A 74 -10.81 -12.22 8.37
C ARG A 74 -10.05 -10.91 8.16
N LEU A 75 -8.72 -10.96 8.22
CA LEU A 75 -7.87 -9.77 8.25
C LEU A 75 -7.47 -9.34 6.84
N VAL A 76 -7.66 -8.06 6.55
CA VAL A 76 -7.30 -7.43 5.27
C VAL A 76 -6.45 -6.19 5.53
N PHE A 77 -5.23 -6.18 5.04
CA PHE A 77 -4.25 -5.10 5.23
C PHE A 77 -3.96 -4.37 3.93
N VAL A 78 -4.06 -3.03 3.94
CA VAL A 78 -3.90 -2.18 2.74
C VAL A 78 -2.78 -1.14 2.87
N GLN A 79 -1.82 -1.37 3.77
CA GLN A 79 -0.68 -0.47 3.96
C GLN A 79 0.25 -0.47 2.75
N ASN A 80 0.84 0.69 2.47
CA ASN A 80 1.90 0.85 1.49
C ASN A 80 3.26 0.42 2.08
N GLY A 81 4.23 0.20 1.19
CA GLY A 81 5.61 -0.09 1.60
C GLY A 81 5.82 -1.52 2.10
N TRP A 82 7.02 -1.77 2.62
CA TRP A 82 7.44 -3.07 3.09
C TRP A 82 6.98 -3.34 4.52
N VAL A 83 5.76 -3.83 4.68
CA VAL A 83 5.14 -4.11 5.98
C VAL A 83 5.07 -5.61 6.33
N ARG A 84 5.60 -6.49 5.47
CA ARG A 84 5.58 -7.95 5.70
C ARG A 84 6.12 -8.38 7.06
N PRO A 85 7.23 -7.81 7.58
CA PRO A 85 7.70 -8.17 8.93
C PRO A 85 6.71 -7.86 10.04
N LEU A 86 5.88 -6.81 9.87
CA LEU A 86 4.85 -6.44 10.85
C LEU A 86 3.63 -7.37 10.82
N LEU A 87 3.51 -8.19 9.78
CA LEU A 87 2.42 -9.15 9.59
C LEU A 87 2.86 -10.60 9.83
N ALA A 88 4.03 -10.81 10.45
CA ALA A 88 4.57 -12.15 10.70
C ALA A 88 3.65 -13.03 11.56
N ASP A 89 2.90 -12.42 12.49
CA ASP A 89 1.95 -13.11 13.37
C ASP A 89 0.59 -13.43 12.70
N VAL A 90 0.37 -12.93 11.48
CA VAL A 90 -0.86 -13.15 10.69
C VAL A 90 -0.51 -13.49 9.22
N PRO A 91 0.26 -14.56 8.98
CA PRO A 91 0.92 -14.82 7.69
C PRO A 91 -0.05 -15.14 6.56
N ALA A 92 -1.22 -15.66 6.87
CA ALA A 92 -2.24 -16.02 5.89
C ALA A 92 -3.31 -14.93 5.66
N CYS A 93 -3.08 -13.71 6.16
CA CYS A 93 -4.01 -12.60 5.96
C CYS A 93 -4.14 -12.19 4.48
N THR A 94 -5.23 -11.50 4.16
CA THR A 94 -5.37 -10.86 2.85
C THR A 94 -4.58 -9.55 2.81
N ARG A 95 -3.84 -9.35 1.71
CA ARG A 95 -3.13 -8.10 1.40
C ARG A 95 -3.81 -7.39 0.25
N GLY A 96 -3.86 -6.06 0.33
CA GLY A 96 -4.36 -5.21 -0.76
C GLY A 96 -3.35 -4.11 -1.13
N LEU A 97 -3.18 -3.86 -2.42
CA LEU A 97 -2.42 -2.75 -2.98
C LEU A 97 -3.41 -1.76 -3.57
N ILE A 98 -3.56 -0.64 -2.88
CA ILE A 98 -4.52 0.40 -3.25
C ILE A 98 -3.92 1.31 -4.32
N TRP A 99 -4.64 1.46 -5.45
CA TRP A 99 -4.20 2.23 -6.61
C TRP A 99 -5.09 3.45 -6.88
N PHE A 100 -5.47 4.15 -5.85
CA PHE A 100 -6.07 5.48 -5.96
C PHE A 100 -5.34 6.50 -5.08
N THR A 101 -5.52 7.77 -5.39
CA THR A 101 -5.15 8.88 -4.52
C THR A 101 -6.41 9.63 -4.09
N SER A 102 -6.43 10.08 -2.82
CA SER A 102 -7.56 10.79 -2.24
C SER A 102 -7.05 11.86 -1.29
N LYS A 103 -7.68 13.04 -1.34
CA LYS A 103 -7.44 14.14 -0.40
C LYS A 103 -8.71 15.01 -0.31
N GLY A 104 -9.40 14.93 0.82
CA GLY A 104 -10.69 15.57 0.97
C GLY A 104 -11.72 15.04 -0.04
N GLU A 105 -12.30 15.91 -0.86
CA GLU A 105 -13.23 15.52 -1.92
C GLU A 105 -12.53 14.95 -3.17
N PHE A 106 -11.25 15.28 -3.37
CA PHE A 106 -10.51 14.76 -4.50
C PHE A 106 -10.33 13.25 -4.40
N PHE A 107 -10.68 12.56 -5.47
CA PHE A 107 -10.49 11.12 -5.65
C PHE A 107 -10.06 10.83 -7.08
N ARG A 108 -9.02 10.06 -7.25
CA ARG A 108 -8.54 9.62 -8.56
C ARG A 108 -8.06 8.18 -8.50
N GLU A 109 -8.74 7.30 -9.20
CA GLU A 109 -8.20 5.97 -9.48
C GLU A 109 -7.09 6.07 -10.53
N LEU A 110 -5.97 5.41 -10.24
CA LEU A 110 -4.84 5.31 -11.15
C LEU A 110 -4.96 4.03 -12.00
N ARG A 111 -5.40 2.97 -11.36
CA ARG A 111 -5.80 1.68 -11.95
C ARG A 111 -6.57 0.88 -10.90
N ALA A 112 -7.10 -0.30 -11.26
CA ALA A 112 -7.75 -1.18 -10.31
C ALA A 112 -6.79 -1.60 -9.17
N SER A 113 -7.29 -1.57 -7.94
CA SER A 113 -6.60 -2.09 -6.76
C SER A 113 -6.54 -3.61 -6.81
N VAL A 114 -5.49 -4.22 -6.28
CA VAL A 114 -5.31 -5.67 -6.33
C VAL A 114 -5.22 -6.27 -4.93
N PHE A 115 -5.85 -7.42 -4.74
CA PHE A 115 -5.90 -8.13 -3.47
C PHE A 115 -5.41 -9.58 -3.64
N SER A 116 -4.77 -10.13 -2.60
CA SER A 116 -4.38 -11.54 -2.54
C SER A 116 -4.52 -12.08 -1.12
N GLY A 117 -5.00 -13.30 -0.99
CA GLY A 117 -5.26 -13.97 0.28
C GLY A 117 -6.70 -14.47 0.40
N PRO A 118 -7.09 -14.99 1.57
CA PRO A 118 -8.37 -15.71 1.76
C PRO A 118 -9.63 -14.89 1.45
N ALA A 119 -9.62 -13.59 1.79
CA ALA A 119 -10.76 -12.70 1.55
C ALA A 119 -10.66 -11.92 0.22
N ALA A 120 -9.59 -12.12 -0.57
CA ALA A 120 -9.27 -11.27 -1.72
C ALA A 120 -10.42 -11.16 -2.74
N ALA A 121 -11.01 -12.29 -3.15
CA ALA A 121 -12.08 -12.29 -4.13
C ALA A 121 -13.32 -11.54 -3.62
N ALA A 122 -13.75 -11.82 -2.39
CA ALA A 122 -14.94 -11.20 -1.81
C ALA A 122 -14.76 -9.68 -1.57
N VAL A 123 -13.56 -9.25 -1.10
CA VAL A 123 -13.25 -7.83 -0.90
C VAL A 123 -13.17 -7.11 -2.24
N ALA A 124 -12.49 -7.68 -3.23
CA ALA A 124 -12.38 -7.08 -4.56
C ALA A 124 -13.75 -6.91 -5.22
N GLU A 125 -14.59 -7.95 -5.19
CA GLU A 125 -15.96 -7.88 -5.72
C GLU A 125 -16.79 -6.80 -5.05
N ALA A 126 -16.78 -6.72 -3.72
CA ALA A 126 -17.54 -5.72 -2.99
C ALA A 126 -17.05 -4.29 -3.28
N LEU A 127 -15.73 -4.07 -3.40
CA LEU A 127 -15.18 -2.76 -3.74
C LEU A 127 -15.53 -2.35 -5.18
N ASP A 128 -15.45 -3.27 -6.14
CA ASP A 128 -15.80 -3.02 -7.54
C ASP A 128 -17.29 -2.68 -7.69
N GLN A 129 -18.19 -3.43 -7.03
CA GLN A 129 -19.61 -3.11 -6.95
C GLN A 129 -19.88 -1.75 -6.30
N GLY A 130 -19.04 -1.34 -5.36
CA GLY A 130 -19.12 -0.04 -4.68
C GLY A 130 -18.42 1.11 -5.42
N GLY A 131 -17.93 0.88 -6.65
CA GLY A 131 -17.35 1.91 -7.51
C GLY A 131 -15.87 2.19 -7.30
N ILE A 132 -15.13 1.30 -6.64
CA ILE A 132 -13.66 1.30 -6.60
C ILE A 132 -13.16 0.05 -7.31
N GLY A 133 -12.55 0.23 -8.49
CA GLY A 133 -12.02 -0.88 -9.28
C GLY A 133 -11.06 -1.75 -8.47
N ALA A 134 -11.37 -3.04 -8.35
CA ALA A 134 -10.57 -3.99 -7.59
C ALA A 134 -10.62 -5.39 -8.20
N THR A 135 -9.51 -6.14 -8.07
CA THR A 135 -9.40 -7.53 -8.56
C THR A 135 -8.63 -8.39 -7.57
N ALA A 136 -8.95 -9.68 -7.54
CA ALA A 136 -8.18 -10.66 -6.78
C ALA A 136 -7.13 -11.31 -7.68
N TRP A 137 -5.91 -11.43 -7.17
CA TRP A 137 -4.78 -12.05 -7.86
C TRP A 137 -4.22 -13.22 -7.05
N ASP A 138 -3.61 -14.17 -7.76
CA ASP A 138 -2.85 -15.22 -7.11
C ASP A 138 -1.60 -14.65 -6.41
N PRO A 139 -1.01 -15.37 -5.44
CA PRO A 139 0.12 -14.86 -4.66
C PRO A 139 1.35 -14.50 -5.49
N THR A 140 1.59 -15.19 -6.61
CA THR A 140 2.76 -14.95 -7.48
C THR A 140 2.59 -13.65 -8.26
N ALA A 141 1.44 -13.45 -8.89
CA ALA A 141 1.11 -12.21 -9.59
C ALA A 141 1.08 -11.01 -8.61
N PHE A 142 0.53 -11.20 -7.41
CA PHE A 142 0.49 -10.17 -6.37
C PHE A 142 1.89 -9.76 -5.90
N ALA A 143 2.83 -10.71 -5.75
CA ALA A 143 4.20 -10.40 -5.37
C ALA A 143 4.88 -9.47 -6.40
N GLY A 144 4.64 -9.68 -7.70
CA GLY A 144 5.08 -8.77 -8.76
C GLY A 144 4.49 -7.37 -8.61
N ALA A 145 3.19 -7.28 -8.39
CA ALA A 145 2.51 -5.99 -8.17
C ALA A 145 2.99 -5.28 -6.89
N GLU A 146 3.34 -6.03 -5.85
CA GLU A 146 3.92 -5.47 -4.62
C GLU A 146 5.28 -4.84 -4.88
N ALA A 147 6.13 -5.48 -5.69
CA ALA A 147 7.41 -4.91 -6.09
C ALA A 147 7.24 -3.63 -6.93
N GLU A 148 6.34 -3.65 -7.92
CA GLU A 148 5.99 -2.47 -8.72
C GLU A 148 5.46 -1.32 -7.84
N LYS A 149 4.55 -1.63 -6.89
CA LYS A 149 4.01 -0.64 -5.96
C LYS A 149 5.07 -0.06 -5.04
N MET A 150 6.09 -0.85 -4.66
CA MET A 150 7.23 -0.33 -3.91
C MET A 150 8.00 0.71 -4.72
N GLY A 151 8.30 0.45 -6.00
CA GLY A 151 8.90 1.44 -6.90
C GLY A 151 8.09 2.72 -6.96
N PHE A 152 6.77 2.62 -7.17
CA PHE A 152 5.85 3.76 -7.15
C PHE A 152 5.95 4.56 -5.83
N ASN A 153 5.91 3.90 -4.68
CA ASN A 153 5.94 4.56 -3.38
C ASN A 153 7.29 5.25 -3.10
N CYS A 154 8.39 4.71 -3.62
CA CYS A 154 9.73 5.28 -3.45
C CYS A 154 9.92 6.55 -4.31
N VAL A 155 9.38 6.57 -5.53
CA VAL A 155 9.48 7.74 -6.42
C VAL A 155 8.50 8.85 -6.02
N VAL A 156 7.23 8.49 -5.68
CA VAL A 156 6.17 9.47 -5.35
C VAL A 156 6.22 9.88 -3.87
N GLY A 157 7.39 9.98 -3.28
CA GLY A 157 7.56 10.29 -1.87
C GLY A 157 8.81 11.10 -1.58
N LEU A 158 9.83 10.40 -1.13
CA LEU A 158 11.09 10.99 -0.69
C LEU A 158 11.76 11.94 -1.70
N PRO A 159 11.92 11.58 -3.00
CA PRO A 159 12.59 12.46 -3.95
C PRO A 159 11.87 13.79 -4.13
N LEU A 160 10.53 13.77 -4.15
CA LEU A 160 9.73 15.00 -4.31
C LEU A 160 9.94 15.96 -3.12
N ALA A 161 10.10 15.40 -1.91
CA ALA A 161 10.38 16.20 -0.72
C ALA A 161 11.81 16.75 -0.72
N VAL A 162 12.80 15.93 -1.10
CA VAL A 162 14.22 16.32 -1.16
C VAL A 162 14.44 17.44 -2.18
N HIS A 163 13.86 17.30 -3.39
CA HIS A 163 14.02 18.31 -4.45
C HIS A 163 13.03 19.47 -4.38
N GLY A 164 12.00 19.40 -3.53
CA GLY A 164 10.99 20.44 -3.40
C GLY A 164 10.11 20.65 -4.65
N VAL A 165 9.97 19.64 -5.49
CA VAL A 165 9.30 19.72 -6.82
C VAL A 165 8.02 18.88 -6.90
N SER A 166 7.21 19.09 -7.95
CA SER A 166 6.11 18.20 -8.28
C SER A 166 6.62 16.92 -8.95
N LEU A 167 5.77 15.89 -9.00
CA LEU A 167 6.11 14.63 -9.65
C LEU A 167 6.44 14.83 -11.14
N GLU A 168 5.65 15.60 -11.88
CA GLU A 168 5.92 15.93 -13.28
C GLU A 168 7.27 16.64 -13.44
N GLU A 169 7.55 17.63 -12.61
CA GLU A 169 8.82 18.35 -12.64
C GLU A 169 9.99 17.43 -12.28
N TYR A 170 9.82 16.53 -11.32
CA TYR A 170 10.81 15.53 -10.95
C TYR A 170 11.13 14.58 -12.10
N LEU A 171 10.11 14.00 -12.71
CA LEU A 171 10.27 13.09 -13.85
C LEU A 171 10.90 13.77 -15.07
N ARG A 172 10.67 15.08 -15.26
CA ARG A 172 11.28 15.85 -16.36
C ARG A 172 12.72 16.25 -16.08
N ARG A 173 13.03 16.73 -14.85
CA ARG A 173 14.35 17.31 -14.52
C ARG A 173 15.36 16.29 -14.00
N TYR A 174 14.88 15.25 -13.37
CA TYR A 174 15.66 14.22 -12.69
C TYR A 174 15.32 12.81 -13.22
N ALA A 175 15.04 12.70 -14.53
CA ALA A 175 14.55 11.46 -15.15
C ALA A 175 15.43 10.24 -14.85
N ALA A 176 16.76 10.37 -14.96
CA ALA A 176 17.68 9.27 -14.70
C ALA A 176 17.67 8.84 -13.21
N GLU A 177 17.57 9.80 -12.29
CA GLU A 177 17.45 9.50 -10.86
C GLU A 177 16.12 8.83 -10.56
N ALA A 178 15.02 9.32 -11.13
CA ALA A 178 13.69 8.73 -10.94
C ALA A 178 13.62 7.28 -11.40
N GLU A 179 14.19 6.98 -12.58
CA GLU A 179 14.29 5.62 -13.10
C GLU A 179 15.19 4.73 -12.25
N ALA A 180 16.30 5.26 -11.74
CA ALA A 180 17.20 4.52 -10.85
C ALA A 180 16.53 4.22 -9.51
N VAL A 181 15.86 5.19 -8.87
CA VAL A 181 15.09 4.99 -7.63
C VAL A 181 14.05 3.89 -7.81
N PHE A 182 13.28 3.96 -8.92
CA PHE A 182 12.26 2.97 -9.24
C PHE A 182 12.88 1.58 -9.43
N SER A 183 13.92 1.48 -10.27
CA SER A 183 14.56 0.22 -10.63
C SER A 183 15.22 -0.48 -9.44
N GLU A 184 15.89 0.28 -8.57
CA GLU A 184 16.44 -0.24 -7.32
C GLU A 184 15.34 -0.78 -6.42
N ALA A 185 14.27 -0.01 -6.18
CA ALA A 185 13.18 -0.41 -5.31
C ALA A 185 12.45 -1.65 -5.83
N VAL A 186 12.17 -1.70 -7.12
CA VAL A 186 11.52 -2.84 -7.79
C VAL A 186 12.44 -4.06 -7.77
N GLY A 187 13.71 -3.90 -8.16
CA GLY A 187 14.67 -5.00 -8.22
C GLY A 187 14.88 -5.67 -6.88
N VAL A 188 15.14 -4.87 -5.85
CA VAL A 188 15.35 -5.34 -4.47
C VAL A 188 14.09 -6.03 -3.95
N THR A 189 12.91 -5.43 -4.14
CA THR A 189 11.65 -5.99 -3.63
C THR A 189 11.28 -7.28 -4.37
N ALA A 190 11.40 -7.32 -5.70
CA ALA A 190 11.15 -8.52 -6.49
C ALA A 190 12.06 -9.66 -6.05
N ARG A 191 13.36 -9.38 -5.86
CA ARG A 191 14.33 -10.38 -5.38
C ARG A 191 13.99 -10.91 -4.00
N ALA A 192 13.59 -10.03 -3.06
CA ALA A 192 13.16 -10.41 -1.71
C ALA A 192 11.88 -11.27 -1.72
N LEU A 193 11.05 -11.15 -2.76
CA LEU A 193 9.83 -11.94 -2.96
C LEU A 193 10.06 -13.20 -3.81
N GLY A 194 11.30 -13.51 -4.19
CA GLY A 194 11.64 -14.67 -5.01
C GLY A 194 11.30 -14.51 -6.50
N GLY A 195 11.05 -13.27 -6.95
CA GLY A 195 10.73 -12.94 -8.35
C GLY A 195 11.81 -12.14 -9.05
N ALA A 196 11.49 -11.66 -10.25
CA ALA A 196 12.32 -10.77 -11.05
C ALA A 196 11.50 -9.53 -11.50
N PRO A 197 12.15 -8.36 -11.68
CA PRO A 197 11.49 -7.19 -12.22
C PRO A 197 11.07 -7.41 -13.69
N SER A 198 10.05 -6.65 -14.11
CA SER A 198 9.58 -6.63 -15.50
C SER A 198 9.95 -5.31 -16.16
N GLU A 199 10.46 -5.36 -17.39
CA GLU A 199 10.78 -4.17 -18.19
C GLU A 199 9.55 -3.29 -18.47
N ARG A 200 8.35 -3.84 -18.33
CA ARG A 200 7.08 -3.09 -18.54
C ARG A 200 6.74 -2.17 -17.38
N TRP A 201 7.30 -2.35 -16.19
CA TRP A 201 6.87 -1.61 -15.00
C TRP A 201 7.27 -0.14 -15.03
N TRP A 202 8.42 0.23 -15.58
CA TRP A 202 8.79 1.64 -15.70
C TRP A 202 7.89 2.42 -16.68
N PRO A 203 7.66 1.95 -17.91
CA PRO A 203 6.67 2.58 -18.79
C PRO A 203 5.27 2.64 -18.20
N GLU A 204 4.83 1.61 -17.49
CA GLU A 204 3.54 1.60 -16.81
C GLU A 204 3.49 2.62 -15.64
N PHE A 205 4.57 2.73 -14.86
CA PHE A 205 4.70 3.77 -13.84
C PHE A 205 4.51 5.17 -14.42
N LEU A 206 5.17 5.50 -15.52
CA LEU A 206 5.02 6.80 -16.19
C LEU A 206 3.57 7.04 -16.60
N ARG A 207 2.91 6.03 -17.18
CA ARG A 207 1.51 6.10 -17.61
C ARG A 207 0.54 6.34 -16.44
N VAL A 208 0.69 5.59 -15.34
CA VAL A 208 -0.23 5.71 -14.19
C VAL A 208 0.01 6.97 -13.36
N THR A 209 1.19 7.56 -13.44
CA THR A 209 1.53 8.80 -12.72
C THR A 209 1.17 10.07 -13.48
N GLU A 210 0.94 10.02 -14.78
CA GLU A 210 0.56 11.19 -15.59
C GLU A 210 -0.61 12.00 -14.99
N PRO A 211 -1.74 11.38 -14.58
CA PRO A 211 -2.88 12.11 -14.02
C PRO A 211 -2.60 12.77 -12.66
N ILE A 212 -1.49 12.45 -12.02
CA ILE A 212 -1.08 12.96 -10.70
C ILE A 212 0.25 13.72 -10.73
N GLY A 213 0.69 14.15 -11.90
CA GLY A 213 1.96 14.89 -12.07
C GLY A 213 2.11 16.13 -11.18
N TRP A 214 0.99 16.74 -10.80
CA TRP A 214 0.91 17.88 -9.88
C TRP A 214 1.25 17.56 -8.41
N VAL A 215 1.29 16.27 -8.02
CA VAL A 215 1.54 15.85 -6.63
C VAL A 215 2.90 16.36 -6.16
N ARG A 216 2.91 16.93 -4.95
CA ARG A 216 4.10 17.35 -4.21
C ARG A 216 4.14 16.64 -2.86
N ALA A 217 5.32 16.27 -2.39
CA ALA A 217 5.52 15.84 -1.02
C ALA A 217 6.04 17.01 -0.19
N SER A 218 5.29 17.40 0.84
CA SER A 218 5.70 18.48 1.76
C SER A 218 6.67 18.01 2.84
N ALA A 219 6.73 16.70 3.08
CA ALA A 219 7.66 16.04 3.98
C ALA A 219 7.76 14.56 3.61
N PRO A 220 8.91 13.91 3.86
CA PRO A 220 9.02 12.47 3.72
C PRO A 220 8.04 11.75 4.67
N LYS A 221 7.36 10.73 4.16
CA LYS A 221 6.42 9.92 4.94
C LYS A 221 6.83 8.47 4.90
N ALA A 222 6.70 7.79 6.05
CA ALA A 222 6.91 6.34 6.15
C ALA A 222 8.24 5.87 5.52
N LEU A 223 9.31 6.65 5.65
CA LEU A 223 10.63 6.36 5.06
C LEU A 223 11.12 4.97 5.43
N GLU A 224 10.91 4.58 6.69
CA GLU A 224 11.28 3.27 7.22
C GLU A 224 10.65 2.12 6.42
N TYR A 225 9.44 2.30 5.88
CA TYR A 225 8.70 1.27 5.14
C TYR A 225 8.82 1.39 3.62
N ARG A 226 9.49 2.42 3.11
CA ARG A 226 9.66 2.71 1.67
C ARG A 226 11.14 2.72 1.29
N ASN A 227 11.72 3.85 0.97
CA ASN A 227 13.13 3.96 0.56
C ASN A 227 14.09 3.34 1.59
N GLY A 228 13.86 3.57 2.90
CA GLY A 228 14.65 2.94 3.96
C GLY A 228 14.50 1.41 4.00
N ALA A 229 13.30 0.89 3.73
CA ALA A 229 13.13 -0.55 3.60
C ALA A 229 13.89 -1.13 2.40
N VAL A 230 13.90 -0.41 1.26
CA VAL A 230 14.65 -0.83 0.07
C VAL A 230 16.14 -0.95 0.39
N VAL A 231 16.72 0.04 1.05
CA VAL A 231 18.15 0.02 1.44
C VAL A 231 18.46 -1.15 2.37
N ARG A 232 17.64 -1.36 3.41
CA ARG A 232 17.82 -2.50 4.32
C ARG A 232 17.67 -3.86 3.62
N LEU A 233 16.64 -4.00 2.78
CA LEU A 233 16.40 -5.24 2.04
C LEU A 233 17.53 -5.54 1.05
N ALA A 234 18.10 -4.55 0.39
CA ALA A 234 19.18 -4.70 -0.55
C ALA A 234 20.32 -5.52 0.06
N GLY A 235 20.76 -5.17 1.28
CA GLY A 235 21.78 -5.94 2.01
C GLY A 235 21.39 -7.39 2.27
N THR A 236 20.11 -7.68 2.53
CA THR A 236 19.65 -9.06 2.82
C THR A 236 19.56 -9.95 1.58
N VAL A 237 19.41 -9.34 0.40
CA VAL A 237 19.28 -10.08 -0.89
C VAL A 237 20.54 -10.00 -1.76
N GLY A 238 21.65 -9.48 -1.23
CA GLY A 238 22.92 -9.35 -1.94
C GLY A 238 22.89 -8.32 -3.09
N MET A 239 22.11 -7.26 -2.93
CA MET A 239 21.98 -6.12 -3.86
C MET A 239 22.45 -4.82 -3.19
N THR A 240 22.49 -3.73 -3.97
CA THR A 240 22.70 -2.36 -3.48
C THR A 240 21.59 -1.45 -3.96
N ALA A 241 21.36 -0.35 -3.26
CA ALA A 241 20.36 0.68 -3.61
C ALA A 241 20.95 2.10 -3.39
N PRO A 242 22.04 2.45 -4.09
CA PRO A 242 22.82 3.65 -3.81
C PRO A 242 22.05 4.95 -4.04
N VAL A 243 21.09 4.99 -4.98
CA VAL A 243 20.31 6.21 -5.22
C VAL A 243 19.27 6.40 -4.10
N ASN A 244 18.60 5.33 -3.67
CA ASN A 244 17.71 5.40 -2.51
C ASN A 244 18.47 5.78 -1.22
N GLU A 245 19.68 5.27 -1.02
CA GLU A 245 20.54 5.59 0.12
C GLU A 245 20.98 7.07 0.09
N SER A 246 21.39 7.59 -1.06
CA SER A 246 21.77 9.00 -1.24
C SER A 246 20.60 9.95 -0.94
N LEU A 247 19.40 9.64 -1.39
CA LEU A 247 18.21 10.44 -1.11
C LEU A 247 17.81 10.42 0.37
N LEU A 248 17.98 9.29 1.07
CA LEU A 248 17.77 9.21 2.51
C LEU A 248 18.75 10.10 3.27
N ALA A 249 20.03 10.04 2.91
CA ALA A 249 21.07 10.91 3.49
C ALA A 249 20.78 12.40 3.26
N ALA A 250 20.30 12.76 2.07
CA ALA A 250 19.91 14.14 1.74
C ALA A 250 18.71 14.63 2.57
N ALA A 251 17.78 13.74 2.93
CA ALA A 251 16.60 14.09 3.72
C ALA A 251 16.89 14.29 5.23
N GLU A 252 18.00 13.75 5.73
CA GLU A 252 18.42 13.87 7.14
C GLU A 252 19.25 15.15 7.39
N LEU A 253 19.72 15.80 6.34
CA LEU A 253 20.44 17.07 6.46
C LEU A 253 19.46 18.22 6.76
N PRO A 254 19.69 19.04 7.82
CA PRO A 254 18.86 20.22 8.05
C PRO A 254 19.05 21.20 6.88
N THR A 255 17.95 21.60 6.27
CA THR A 255 17.89 22.65 5.23
C THR A 255 18.02 24.03 5.84
#